data_b48dad7ef1735b2c4db4ee34c3021dd1
#
_entry.id   b48dad7ef1735b2c4db4ee34c3021dd1
#
_cell.length_a   1.000
_cell.length_b   1.000
_cell.length_c   1.000
_cell.angle_alpha   90.00
_cell.angle_beta   90.00
_cell.angle_gamma   90.00
#
_symmetry.space_group_name_H-M   'P 1'
#
loop_
_entity.id
_entity.type
_entity.pdbx_description
1 polymer ?
#
loop_
_entity_poly.entity_id
_entity_poly.type
_entity_poly.pdbx_seq_one_letter_code
_entity_poly.pdbx_strand_id
1 'polypeptide(L)'
;MTHAQGARIEANCKIIWGDGDYDLDIETDDWVEYACVVKRDHGLSFGPPLTMTGLCNSAEQAWGELDRMLGVWARQIQGGHPMTKAQKLEIFGGPNGRNRAILEKFYDVVEKRGIVL
;
A
#
# COMPACT_ATOMS: atom_id res chain seq x y z
N MET A 1 -0.89 -8.41 -13.99
CA MET A 1 -0.59 -6.95 -14.00
C MET A 1 -0.33 -6.50 -15.43
N THR A 2 -0.98 -5.44 -15.87
CA THR A 2 -0.71 -4.88 -17.20
C THR A 2 0.58 -4.09 -17.20
N HIS A 3 1.18 -3.87 -18.38
CA HIS A 3 2.38 -3.05 -18.51
C HIS A 3 2.15 -1.60 -18.03
N ALA A 4 1.02 -1.00 -18.42
CA ALA A 4 0.66 0.36 -17.98
C ALA A 4 0.48 0.45 -16.47
N GLN A 5 -0.13 -0.55 -15.85
CA GLN A 5 -0.33 -0.63 -14.41
C GLN A 5 1.02 -0.74 -13.68
N GLY A 6 1.92 -1.58 -14.16
CA GLY A 6 3.27 -1.70 -13.60
C GLY A 6 4.06 -0.41 -13.66
N ALA A 7 3.99 0.31 -14.78
CA ALA A 7 4.65 1.60 -14.95
C ALA A 7 4.11 2.65 -13.95
N ARG A 8 2.80 2.70 -13.73
CA ARG A 8 2.18 3.61 -12.74
C ARG A 8 2.62 3.27 -11.32
N ILE A 9 2.61 1.99 -10.98
CA ILE A 9 3.01 1.52 -9.64
C ILE A 9 4.47 1.93 -9.36
N GLU A 10 5.38 1.67 -10.28
CA GLU A 10 6.78 2.05 -10.12
C GLU A 10 6.98 3.57 -10.00
N ALA A 11 6.29 4.35 -10.84
CA ALA A 11 6.35 5.80 -10.76
C ALA A 11 5.86 6.31 -9.41
N ASN A 12 4.78 5.74 -8.88
CA ASN A 12 4.24 6.09 -7.57
C ASN A 12 5.16 5.68 -6.42
N CYS A 13 5.84 4.53 -6.52
CA CYS A 13 6.87 4.14 -5.56
C CYS A 13 7.96 5.21 -5.44
N LYS A 14 8.42 5.75 -6.56
CA LYS A 14 9.45 6.80 -6.58
C LYS A 14 8.96 8.10 -5.94
N ILE A 15 7.71 8.45 -6.12
CA ILE A 15 7.10 9.61 -5.46
C ILE A 15 7.06 9.41 -3.94
N ILE A 16 6.66 8.23 -3.49
CA ILE A 16 6.45 7.94 -2.07
C ILE A 16 7.77 7.72 -1.32
N TRP A 17 8.68 6.93 -1.87
CA TRP A 17 9.91 6.49 -1.19
C TRP A 17 11.20 6.97 -1.81
N GLY A 18 11.15 7.69 -2.93
CA GLY A 18 12.32 8.23 -3.62
C GLY A 18 12.81 7.37 -4.77
N ASP A 19 13.84 7.88 -5.46
CA ASP A 19 14.42 7.18 -6.60
C ASP A 19 15.08 5.87 -6.17
N GLY A 20 15.08 4.92 -7.08
CA GLY A 20 15.64 3.59 -6.86
C GLY A 20 14.80 2.52 -7.52
N ASP A 21 15.20 1.28 -7.31
CA ASP A 21 14.50 0.11 -7.83
C ASP A 21 13.63 -0.51 -6.74
N TYR A 22 12.49 -1.03 -7.16
CA TYR A 22 11.50 -1.63 -6.27
C TYR A 22 11.16 -3.04 -6.74
N ASP A 23 11.08 -3.96 -5.80
CA ASP A 23 10.57 -5.31 -6.00
C ASP A 23 9.07 -5.31 -5.70
N LEU A 24 8.29 -5.72 -6.67
CA LEU A 24 6.83 -5.83 -6.60
C LEU A 24 6.49 -7.30 -6.71
N ASP A 25 5.95 -7.87 -5.64
CA ASP A 25 5.69 -9.31 -5.59
C ASP A 25 4.27 -9.62 -5.13
N ILE A 26 3.78 -10.79 -5.53
CA ILE A 26 2.53 -11.37 -5.07
C ILE A 26 2.84 -12.44 -4.06
N GLU A 27 2.20 -12.37 -2.91
CA GLU A 27 2.19 -13.44 -1.92
C GLU A 27 0.81 -14.06 -1.85
N THR A 28 0.75 -15.36 -1.68
CA THR A 28 -0.52 -16.09 -1.61
C THR A 28 -0.47 -17.12 -0.48
N ASP A 29 -1.63 -17.33 0.15
CA ASP A 29 -1.86 -18.39 1.12
C ASP A 29 -2.74 -19.44 0.43
N ASP A 30 -2.14 -20.60 0.14
CA ASP A 30 -2.81 -21.76 -0.49
C ASP A 30 -3.63 -21.41 -1.75
N TRP A 31 -3.25 -20.36 -2.48
CA TRP A 31 -3.95 -19.90 -3.69
C TRP A 31 -5.40 -19.45 -3.44
N VAL A 32 -5.74 -19.10 -2.21
CA VAL A 32 -7.07 -18.63 -1.81
C VAL A 32 -7.07 -17.11 -1.64
N GLU A 33 -6.05 -16.59 -0.97
CA GLU A 33 -5.91 -15.16 -0.72
C GLU A 33 -4.58 -14.66 -1.28
N TYR A 34 -4.57 -13.42 -1.73
CA TYR A 34 -3.43 -12.81 -2.41
C TYR A 34 -3.16 -11.42 -1.86
N ALA A 35 -1.90 -11.07 -1.72
CA ALA A 35 -1.48 -9.72 -1.37
C ALA A 35 -0.26 -9.31 -2.22
N CYS A 36 -0.20 -8.03 -2.58
CA CYS A 36 1.01 -7.47 -3.17
C CYS A 36 1.90 -6.91 -2.07
N VAL A 37 3.19 -7.10 -2.20
CA VAL A 37 4.21 -6.59 -1.29
C VAL A 37 5.21 -5.76 -2.07
N VAL A 38 5.57 -4.59 -1.55
CA VAL A 38 6.58 -3.70 -2.12
C VAL A 38 7.80 -3.70 -1.21
N LYS A 39 8.96 -3.97 -1.80
CA LYS A 39 10.25 -3.90 -1.11
C LYS A 39 11.21 -3.08 -1.95
N ARG A 40 12.23 -2.51 -1.31
CA ARG A 40 13.31 -1.89 -2.06
C ARG A 40 14.26 -2.95 -2.59
N ASP A 41 14.61 -2.85 -3.89
CA ASP A 41 15.56 -3.74 -4.54
C ASP A 41 16.96 -3.11 -4.47
N HIS A 42 17.87 -3.76 -3.76
CA HIS A 42 19.25 -3.33 -3.61
C HIS A 42 20.22 -4.10 -4.53
N GLY A 43 19.70 -4.81 -5.51
CA GLY A 43 20.46 -5.63 -6.46
C GLY A 43 20.77 -7.02 -5.94
N LEU A 44 21.59 -7.12 -4.89
CA LEU A 44 21.97 -8.43 -4.29
C LEU A 44 21.10 -8.83 -3.10
N SER A 45 20.23 -7.93 -2.64
CA SER A 45 19.32 -8.18 -1.51
C SER A 45 18.08 -7.30 -1.64
N PHE A 46 17.06 -7.62 -0.87
CA PHE A 46 15.85 -6.80 -0.76
C PHE A 46 15.76 -6.20 0.63
N GLY A 47 15.24 -4.99 0.71
CA GLY A 47 14.90 -4.37 1.99
C GLY A 47 13.70 -5.04 2.65
N PRO A 48 13.33 -4.60 3.86
CA PRO A 48 12.07 -5.03 4.48
C PRO A 48 10.87 -4.53 3.68
N PRO A 49 9.68 -5.13 3.86
CA PRO A 49 8.48 -4.64 3.19
C PRO A 49 8.23 -3.16 3.52
N LEU A 50 8.05 -2.34 2.48
CA LEU A 50 7.68 -0.94 2.61
C LEU A 50 6.17 -0.79 2.82
N THR A 51 5.40 -1.59 2.11
CA THR A 51 3.96 -1.70 2.26
C THR A 51 3.46 -3.01 1.67
N MET A 52 2.21 -3.33 1.97
CA MET A 52 1.50 -4.44 1.34
C MET A 52 0.02 -4.10 1.22
N THR A 53 -0.66 -4.74 0.28
CA THR A 53 -2.11 -4.61 0.17
C THR A 53 -2.81 -5.41 1.25
N GLY A 54 -4.10 -5.11 1.48
CA GLY A 54 -4.98 -6.04 2.16
C GLY A 54 -5.16 -7.33 1.34
N LEU A 55 -5.75 -8.34 1.95
CA LEU A 55 -5.99 -9.61 1.30
C LEU A 55 -7.03 -9.47 0.19
N CYS A 56 -6.73 -10.05 -0.95
CA CYS A 56 -7.54 -10.01 -2.16
C CYS A 56 -7.90 -11.43 -2.60
N ASN A 57 -8.91 -11.55 -3.46
CA ASN A 57 -9.41 -12.85 -3.91
C ASN A 57 -8.66 -13.41 -5.12
N SER A 58 -7.83 -12.59 -5.76
CA SER A 58 -7.05 -12.99 -6.93
C SER A 58 -5.79 -12.14 -7.04
N ALA A 59 -4.81 -12.63 -7.79
CA ALA A 59 -3.62 -11.86 -8.13
C ALA A 59 -3.97 -10.56 -8.86
N GLU A 60 -4.91 -10.63 -9.81
CA GLU A 60 -5.37 -9.46 -10.56
C GLU A 60 -5.95 -8.40 -9.64
N GLN A 61 -6.80 -8.79 -8.69
CA GLN A 61 -7.36 -7.87 -7.70
C GLN A 61 -6.27 -7.26 -6.82
N ALA A 62 -5.28 -8.05 -6.41
CA ALA A 62 -4.17 -7.57 -5.60
C ALA A 62 -3.34 -6.50 -6.33
N TRP A 63 -3.03 -6.70 -7.61
CA TRP A 63 -2.35 -5.70 -8.43
C TRP A 63 -3.19 -4.42 -8.57
N GLY A 64 -4.49 -4.55 -8.80
CA GLY A 64 -5.42 -3.42 -8.86
C GLY A 64 -5.47 -2.64 -7.56
N GLU A 65 -5.48 -3.35 -6.44
CA GLU A 65 -5.47 -2.72 -5.12
C GLU A 65 -4.16 -1.97 -4.84
N LEU A 66 -3.02 -2.54 -5.21
CA LEU A 66 -1.73 -1.86 -5.08
C LEU A 66 -1.70 -0.59 -5.94
N ASP A 67 -2.15 -0.66 -7.17
CA ASP A 67 -2.25 0.50 -8.07
C ASP A 67 -3.12 1.60 -7.46
N ARG A 68 -4.27 1.24 -6.88
CA ARG A 68 -5.16 2.17 -6.17
C ARG A 68 -4.47 2.82 -4.97
N MET A 69 -3.91 2.01 -4.07
CA MET A 69 -3.25 2.47 -2.86
C MET A 69 -2.13 3.45 -3.15
N LEU A 70 -1.21 3.07 -4.01
CA LEU A 70 -0.04 3.89 -4.32
C LEU A 70 -0.43 5.15 -5.10
N GLY A 71 -1.46 5.09 -5.95
CA GLY A 71 -1.97 6.25 -6.65
C GLY A 71 -2.54 7.31 -5.70
N VAL A 72 -3.36 6.90 -4.74
CA VAL A 72 -3.94 7.81 -3.73
C VAL A 72 -2.84 8.35 -2.81
N TRP A 73 -1.93 7.49 -2.36
CA TRP A 73 -0.83 7.85 -1.48
C TRP A 73 0.13 8.85 -2.14
N ALA A 74 0.52 8.60 -3.41
CA ALA A 74 1.39 9.52 -4.14
C ALA A 74 0.76 10.90 -4.31
N ARG A 75 -0.53 10.98 -4.61
CA ARG A 75 -1.25 12.26 -4.69
C ARG A 75 -1.28 12.98 -3.35
N GLN A 76 -1.43 12.26 -2.24
CA GLN A 76 -1.40 12.83 -0.90
C GLN A 76 -0.02 13.45 -0.60
N ILE A 77 1.06 12.75 -0.95
CA ILE A 77 2.43 13.26 -0.77
C ILE A 77 2.67 14.50 -1.61
N GLN A 78 2.23 14.50 -2.86
CA GLN A 78 2.36 15.65 -3.77
C GLN A 78 1.56 16.87 -3.27
N GLY A 79 0.51 16.66 -2.50
CA GLY A 79 -0.25 17.72 -1.87
C GLY A 79 0.50 18.49 -0.78
N GLY A 80 1.60 17.94 -0.26
CA GLY A 80 2.48 18.61 0.69
C GLY A 80 1.94 18.76 2.11
N HIS A 81 0.80 18.13 2.43
CA HIS A 81 0.20 18.16 3.76
C HIS A 81 0.43 16.85 4.50
N PRO A 82 0.49 16.87 5.85
CA PRO A 82 0.49 15.62 6.61
C PRO A 82 -0.74 14.78 6.29
N MET A 83 -0.58 13.48 6.29
CA MET A 83 -1.66 12.56 6.01
C MET A 83 -2.72 12.64 7.12
N THR A 84 -3.97 12.91 6.73
CA THR A 84 -5.09 12.94 7.67
C THR A 84 -5.59 11.54 7.98
N LYS A 85 -6.37 11.39 9.06
CA LYS A 85 -7.02 10.12 9.40
C LYS A 85 -7.90 9.62 8.25
N ALA A 86 -8.67 10.51 7.62
CA ALA A 86 -9.51 10.15 6.47
C ALA A 86 -8.68 9.61 5.30
N GLN A 87 -7.54 10.23 5.01
CA GLN A 87 -6.62 9.77 3.98
C GLN A 87 -6.00 8.40 4.32
N LYS A 88 -5.62 8.18 5.58
CA LYS A 88 -5.11 6.87 6.04
C LYS A 88 -6.16 5.78 5.85
N LEU A 89 -7.41 6.06 6.18
CA LEU A 89 -8.50 5.10 6.00
C LEU A 89 -8.77 4.82 4.52
N GLU A 90 -8.67 5.83 3.65
CA GLU A 90 -8.82 5.66 2.21
C GLU A 90 -7.68 4.82 1.62
N ILE A 91 -6.43 5.12 1.97
CA ILE A 91 -5.26 4.43 1.42
C ILE A 91 -5.17 3.00 1.94
N PHE A 92 -5.28 2.80 3.24
CA PHE A 92 -4.98 1.54 3.93
C PHE A 92 -6.22 0.74 4.34
N GLY A 93 -7.41 1.19 3.97
CA GLY A 93 -8.68 0.55 4.35
C GLY A 93 -8.97 -0.78 3.64
N GLY A 94 -8.10 -1.23 2.76
CA GLY A 94 -8.23 -2.48 2.03
C GLY A 94 -9.12 -2.39 0.79
N PRO A 95 -9.24 -3.50 0.05
CA PRO A 95 -10.08 -3.55 -1.15
C PRO A 95 -11.53 -3.16 -0.81
N ASN A 96 -12.09 -2.22 -1.58
CA ASN A 96 -13.44 -1.70 -1.36
C ASN A 96 -13.68 -1.16 0.07
N GLY A 97 -12.62 -0.78 0.78
CA GLY A 97 -12.72 -0.25 2.14
C GLY A 97 -13.08 -1.30 3.20
N ARG A 98 -12.93 -2.58 2.92
CA ARG A 98 -13.37 -3.68 3.81
C ARG A 98 -12.68 -3.67 5.18
N ASN A 99 -11.51 -3.08 5.29
CA ASN A 99 -10.75 -3.02 6.55
C ASN A 99 -10.87 -1.67 7.26
N ARG A 100 -11.65 -0.72 6.73
CA ARG A 100 -11.78 0.64 7.30
C ARG A 100 -12.26 0.62 8.73
N ALA A 101 -13.27 -0.18 9.06
CA ALA A 101 -13.84 -0.22 10.39
C ALA A 101 -12.81 -0.67 11.45
N ILE A 102 -12.02 -1.69 11.14
CA ILE A 102 -10.96 -2.18 12.02
C ILE A 102 -9.86 -1.15 12.17
N LEU A 103 -9.43 -0.55 11.06
CA LEU A 103 -8.38 0.46 11.05
C LEU A 103 -8.82 1.72 11.82
N GLU A 104 -10.07 2.14 11.67
CA GLU A 104 -10.63 3.26 12.40
C GLU A 104 -10.62 3.03 13.92
N LYS A 105 -11.02 1.84 14.36
CA LYS A 105 -10.95 1.45 15.77
C LYS A 105 -9.52 1.48 16.30
N PHE A 106 -8.57 1.02 15.50
CA PHE A 106 -7.15 1.05 15.85
C PHE A 106 -6.67 2.49 16.06
N TYR A 107 -6.97 3.40 15.14
CA TYR A 107 -6.60 4.81 15.27
C TYR A 107 -7.27 5.48 16.48
N ASP A 108 -8.52 5.15 16.79
CA ASP A 108 -9.21 5.67 17.96
C ASP A 108 -8.52 5.24 19.25
N VAL A 109 -8.06 3.99 19.34
CA VAL A 109 -7.30 3.49 20.49
C VAL A 109 -5.97 4.23 20.63
N VAL A 110 -5.26 4.42 19.51
CA VAL A 110 -3.98 5.14 19.47
C VAL A 110 -4.15 6.58 19.94
N GLU A 111 -5.17 7.29 19.47
CA GLU A 111 -5.48 8.66 19.91
C GLU A 111 -5.77 8.72 21.41
N LYS A 112 -6.59 7.82 21.92
CA LYS A 112 -6.93 7.77 23.36
C LYS A 112 -5.73 7.52 24.25
N ARG A 113 -4.75 6.76 23.78
CA ARG A 113 -3.52 6.46 24.53
C ARG A 113 -2.43 7.50 24.35
N GLY A 114 -2.65 8.50 23.49
CA GLY A 114 -1.65 9.51 23.18
C GLY A 114 -0.44 8.96 22.43
N ILE A 115 -0.59 7.84 21.73
CA ILE A 115 0.47 7.26 20.91
C ILE A 115 0.51 8.00 19.59
N VAL A 116 1.72 8.41 19.17
CA VAL A 116 1.95 9.04 17.87
C VAL A 116 2.45 7.97 16.89
N LEU A 117 1.78 7.84 15.78
CA LEU A 117 2.17 6.92 14.70
C LEU A 117 2.85 7.65 13.56
#